data_76d82bf8a6b8595c3aac7b47cd032331
#
_entry.id   76d82bf8a6b8595c3aac7b47cd032331
#
_cell.length_a   1.000
_cell.length_b   1.000
_cell.length_c   1.000
_cell.angle_alpha   90.00
_cell.angle_beta   90.00
_cell.angle_gamma   90.00
#
_symmetry.space_group_name_H-M   'P 1'
#
loop_
_entity.id
_entity.type
_entity.pdbx_description
1 polymer ?
#
loop_
_entity_poly.entity_id
_entity_poly.type
_entity_poly.pdbx_seq_one_letter_code
_entity_poly.pdbx_strand_id
1 'polypeptide(L)'
;KIGNDVYPNIAIEVIRVAVGDPSYQVKADAAGIIAMRVPGFATINTDQHARIWLTWNKSYPEVSIADLGTNEISLEGKTIIIGMKAEGLGGVIATPTGGQYDYVAVASTVQTVIDGVNIERIDLSWLIELGLAFVIGSVIIILTRFTPYYAVGMMMVFFSIASIYGTIWYFERLQLVD
;
A
#
# COMPACT_ATOMS: atom_id res chain seq x y z
N LYS A 1 -3.78 4.02 -18.73
CA LYS A 1 -4.19 3.63 -20.07
C LYS A 1 -4.25 4.89 -20.92
N ILE A 2 -3.55 4.92 -22.04
CA ILE A 2 -3.58 6.03 -23.01
C ILE A 2 -4.11 5.46 -24.32
N GLY A 3 -5.31 5.92 -24.71
CA GLY A 3 -6.02 5.30 -25.83
C GLY A 3 -6.34 3.82 -25.56
N ASN A 4 -5.85 2.93 -26.43
CA ASN A 4 -6.05 1.47 -26.28
C ASN A 4 -4.85 0.77 -25.64
N ASP A 5 -3.74 1.49 -25.42
CA ASP A 5 -2.50 0.94 -24.90
C ASP A 5 -2.43 1.05 -23.37
N VAL A 6 -1.74 0.09 -22.75
CA VAL A 6 -1.49 0.05 -21.31
C VAL A 6 -0.03 0.38 -21.10
N TYR A 7 0.23 1.44 -20.33
CA TYR A 7 1.58 1.84 -19.94
C TYR A 7 1.80 1.57 -18.45
N PRO A 8 2.97 1.11 -18.05
CA PRO A 8 3.29 0.93 -16.65
C PRO A 8 3.37 2.29 -15.93
N ASN A 9 3.22 2.27 -14.61
CA ASN A 9 3.53 3.42 -13.78
C ASN A 9 5.02 3.76 -13.91
N ILE A 10 5.38 5.05 -13.83
CA ILE A 10 6.75 5.53 -13.94
C ILE A 10 7.70 4.82 -12.95
N ALA A 11 7.23 4.49 -11.75
CA ALA A 11 8.03 3.78 -10.76
C ALA A 11 8.43 2.36 -11.22
N ILE A 12 7.52 1.66 -11.89
CA ILE A 12 7.80 0.33 -12.47
C ILE A 12 8.80 0.45 -13.61
N GLU A 13 8.66 1.49 -14.43
CA GLU A 13 9.58 1.75 -15.51
C GLU A 13 11.00 2.07 -15.01
N VAL A 14 11.12 2.85 -13.94
CA VAL A 14 12.39 3.12 -13.25
C VAL A 14 13.05 1.82 -12.80
N ILE A 15 12.30 0.92 -12.19
CA ILE A 15 12.82 -0.37 -11.73
C ILE A 15 13.27 -1.22 -12.93
N ARG A 16 12.46 -1.30 -14.00
CA ARG A 16 12.80 -2.03 -15.20
C ARG A 16 14.13 -1.56 -15.81
N VAL A 17 14.28 -0.24 -15.93
CA VAL A 17 15.50 0.37 -16.46
C VAL A 17 16.69 0.12 -15.53
N ALA A 18 16.50 0.23 -14.22
CA ALA A 18 17.57 -0.01 -13.24
C ALA A 18 18.07 -1.46 -13.27
N VAL A 19 17.19 -2.43 -13.52
CA VAL A 19 17.53 -3.85 -13.66
C VAL A 19 18.15 -4.15 -15.05
N GLY A 20 17.94 -3.26 -16.04
CA GLY A 20 18.44 -3.43 -17.40
C GLY A 20 17.60 -4.41 -18.23
N ASP A 21 16.37 -4.70 -17.83
CA ASP A 21 15.51 -5.61 -18.59
C ASP A 21 14.76 -4.86 -19.71
N PRO A 22 14.66 -5.42 -20.92
CA PRO A 22 13.96 -4.77 -22.04
C PRO A 22 12.45 -4.86 -21.94
N SER A 23 11.90 -5.70 -21.04
CA SER A 23 10.46 -6.04 -21.01
C SER A 23 9.88 -6.08 -19.62
N TYR A 24 8.57 -6.10 -19.56
CA TYR A 24 7.79 -6.48 -18.38
C TYR A 24 6.69 -7.46 -18.78
N GLN A 25 6.28 -8.32 -17.87
CA GLN A 25 5.23 -9.31 -18.07
C GLN A 25 4.03 -8.93 -17.23
N VAL A 26 2.84 -8.99 -17.83
CA VAL A 26 1.59 -8.69 -17.16
C VAL A 26 0.77 -9.97 -17.06
N LYS A 27 0.34 -10.31 -15.85
CA LYS A 27 -0.61 -11.39 -15.61
C LYS A 27 -2.00 -10.76 -15.44
N ALA A 28 -2.92 -11.16 -16.30
CA ALA A 28 -4.31 -10.70 -16.24
C ALA A 28 -5.24 -11.90 -16.19
N ASP A 29 -6.42 -11.70 -15.59
CA ASP A 29 -7.54 -12.64 -15.58
C ASP A 29 -8.81 -11.93 -16.05
N ALA A 30 -9.98 -12.60 -15.87
CA ALA A 30 -11.28 -12.03 -16.25
C ALA A 30 -11.65 -10.77 -15.47
N ALA A 31 -11.07 -10.56 -14.28
CA ALA A 31 -11.32 -9.39 -13.42
C ALA A 31 -10.38 -8.20 -13.74
N GLY A 32 -9.21 -8.45 -14.34
CA GLY A 32 -8.27 -7.41 -14.71
C GLY A 32 -6.81 -7.84 -14.59
N ILE A 33 -5.92 -6.88 -14.39
CA ILE A 33 -4.48 -7.12 -14.17
C ILE A 33 -4.27 -7.45 -12.69
N ILE A 34 -3.78 -8.66 -12.41
CA ILE A 34 -3.56 -9.17 -11.04
C ILE A 34 -2.09 -9.16 -10.61
N ALA A 35 -1.17 -9.13 -11.55
CA ALA A 35 0.25 -9.00 -11.24
C ALA A 35 1.04 -8.45 -12.42
N MET A 36 2.14 -7.79 -12.10
CA MET A 36 3.16 -7.36 -13.05
C MET A 36 4.50 -7.91 -12.61
N ARG A 37 5.26 -8.44 -13.55
CA ARG A 37 6.60 -8.96 -13.30
C ARG A 37 7.63 -8.18 -14.12
N VAL A 38 8.67 -7.72 -13.44
CA VAL A 38 9.92 -7.28 -14.08
C VAL A 38 10.88 -8.47 -14.03
N PRO A 39 11.22 -9.08 -15.18
CA PRO A 39 12.17 -10.19 -15.22
C PRO A 39 13.50 -9.76 -14.59
N GLY A 40 14.14 -10.67 -13.88
CA GLY A 40 15.39 -10.36 -13.18
C GLY A 40 15.25 -9.61 -11.85
N PHE A 41 14.03 -9.12 -11.52
CA PHE A 41 13.78 -8.45 -10.23
C PHE A 41 12.71 -9.15 -9.39
N ALA A 42 11.44 -8.87 -9.63
CA ALA A 42 10.35 -9.40 -8.80
C ALA A 42 9.02 -9.47 -9.55
N THR A 43 8.08 -10.19 -8.95
CA THR A 43 6.66 -10.13 -9.30
C THR A 43 5.95 -9.22 -8.29
N ILE A 44 5.21 -8.26 -8.80
CA ILE A 44 4.45 -7.27 -8.04
C ILE A 44 2.99 -7.65 -8.18
N ASN A 45 2.35 -8.08 -7.10
CA ASN A 45 0.92 -8.34 -7.10
C ASN A 45 0.16 -7.00 -7.04
N THR A 46 -0.98 -6.96 -7.71
CA THR A 46 -1.84 -5.80 -7.76
C THR A 46 -3.27 -6.22 -7.41
N ASP A 47 -4.09 -5.26 -7.04
CA ASP A 47 -5.53 -5.50 -6.95
C ASP A 47 -6.16 -5.64 -8.36
N GLN A 48 -7.46 -5.96 -8.42
CA GLN A 48 -8.22 -6.11 -9.68
C GLN A 48 -8.21 -4.85 -10.56
N HIS A 49 -7.82 -3.70 -10.01
CA HIS A 49 -7.72 -2.43 -10.71
C HIS A 49 -6.27 -2.06 -11.06
N ALA A 50 -5.34 -3.01 -10.96
CA ALA A 50 -3.91 -2.81 -11.18
C ALA A 50 -3.28 -1.76 -10.24
N ARG A 51 -3.75 -1.68 -8.99
CA ARG A 51 -3.22 -0.77 -7.96
C ARG A 51 -2.39 -1.54 -6.94
N ILE A 52 -1.42 -0.86 -6.35
CA ILE A 52 -0.63 -1.32 -5.21
C ILE A 52 -0.81 -0.35 -4.04
N TRP A 53 -0.76 -0.86 -2.84
CA TRP A 53 -0.76 -0.05 -1.62
C TRP A 53 0.66 0.40 -1.30
N LEU A 54 0.82 1.70 -1.04
CA LEU A 54 2.13 2.30 -0.77
C LEU A 54 2.42 2.39 0.71
N THR A 55 3.67 2.16 1.09
CA THR A 55 4.17 2.48 2.42
C THR A 55 4.70 3.90 2.46
N TRP A 56 4.17 4.72 3.40
CA TRP A 56 4.49 6.14 3.54
C TRP A 56 5.39 6.46 4.75
N ASN A 57 5.98 5.46 5.35
CA ASN A 57 6.72 5.59 6.62
C ASN A 57 8.20 5.91 6.45
N LYS A 58 8.69 6.07 5.22
CA LYS A 58 10.10 6.34 4.95
C LYS A 58 10.34 7.81 4.64
N SER A 59 11.41 8.34 5.25
CA SER A 59 11.99 9.62 4.86
C SER A 59 13.13 9.36 3.89
N TYR A 60 13.15 10.10 2.80
CA TYR A 60 14.18 10.01 1.77
C TYR A 60 15.18 11.15 1.97
N PRO A 61 16.51 10.90 1.81
CA PRO A 61 17.47 11.97 1.82
C PRO A 61 17.23 12.89 0.60
N GLU A 62 16.99 14.15 0.87
CA GLU A 62 16.81 15.18 -0.16
C GLU A 62 18.05 16.05 -0.22
N VAL A 63 18.48 16.35 -1.43
CA VAL A 63 19.63 17.23 -1.69
C VAL A 63 19.24 18.26 -2.72
N SER A 64 19.53 19.52 -2.45
CA SER A 64 19.36 20.57 -3.43
C SER A 64 20.29 20.37 -4.61
N ILE A 65 19.82 20.60 -5.82
CA ILE A 65 20.65 20.52 -7.03
C ILE A 65 21.84 21.51 -6.97
N ALA A 66 21.66 22.61 -6.24
CA ALA A 66 22.72 23.61 -6.03
C ALA A 66 23.88 23.05 -5.14
N ASP A 67 23.59 22.06 -4.30
CA ASP A 67 24.56 21.50 -3.35
C ASP A 67 25.27 20.25 -3.92
N LEU A 68 24.87 19.76 -5.09
CA LEU A 68 25.49 18.57 -5.71
C LEU A 68 26.95 18.74 -6.06
N GLY A 69 27.41 19.99 -6.27
CA GLY A 69 28.81 20.29 -6.57
C GLY A 69 29.68 20.60 -5.35
N THR A 70 29.08 20.82 -4.18
CA THR A 70 29.77 21.24 -2.96
C THR A 70 29.84 20.14 -1.91
N ASN A 71 28.95 19.16 -1.95
CA ASN A 71 28.93 18.05 -1.01
C ASN A 71 29.48 16.78 -1.69
N GLU A 72 30.30 16.02 -0.98
CA GLU A 72 30.79 14.71 -1.41
C GLU A 72 29.68 13.63 -1.33
N ILE A 73 28.61 13.83 -2.09
CA ILE A 73 27.50 12.87 -2.12
C ILE A 73 27.77 11.91 -3.26
N SER A 74 28.11 10.66 -2.92
CA SER A 74 28.20 9.60 -3.91
C SER A 74 26.80 9.24 -4.42
N LEU A 75 26.58 9.43 -5.71
CA LEU A 75 25.36 9.05 -6.43
C LEU A 75 25.51 7.70 -7.15
N GLU A 76 26.70 7.12 -7.10
CA GLU A 76 27.02 5.85 -7.77
C GLU A 76 26.14 4.71 -7.25
N GLY A 77 25.52 3.95 -8.13
CA GLY A 77 24.66 2.82 -7.82
C GLY A 77 23.31 3.19 -7.17
N LYS A 78 22.94 4.48 -7.17
CA LYS A 78 21.67 4.95 -6.59
C LYS A 78 20.68 5.33 -7.67
N THR A 79 19.40 5.05 -7.41
CA THR A 79 18.31 5.61 -8.21
C THR A 79 18.00 7.01 -7.71
N ILE A 80 18.01 7.99 -8.59
CA ILE A 80 17.80 9.39 -8.28
C ILE A 80 16.47 9.82 -8.87
N ILE A 81 15.61 10.42 -8.04
CA ILE A 81 14.35 11.02 -8.45
C ILE A 81 14.51 12.53 -8.35
N ILE A 82 14.32 13.21 -9.46
CA ILE A 82 14.41 14.67 -9.52
C ILE A 82 12.98 15.23 -9.49
N GLY A 83 12.72 16.10 -8.53
CA GLY A 83 11.43 16.76 -8.37
C GLY A 83 11.59 18.25 -8.05
N MET A 84 10.50 19.00 -8.21
CA MET A 84 10.44 20.41 -7.86
C MET A 84 9.75 20.60 -6.51
N LYS A 85 10.41 21.30 -5.58
CA LYS A 85 9.92 21.60 -4.24
C LYS A 85 9.64 23.10 -4.07
N ALA A 86 9.36 23.80 -5.17
CA ALA A 86 9.04 25.23 -5.12
C ALA A 86 7.53 25.43 -4.96
N GLU A 87 7.16 26.40 -4.13
CA GLU A 87 5.78 26.77 -3.87
C GLU A 87 5.11 27.19 -5.17
N GLY A 88 3.97 26.58 -5.53
CA GLY A 88 3.23 26.85 -6.76
C GLY A 88 3.77 26.17 -8.03
N LEU A 89 4.91 25.49 -8.00
CA LEU A 89 5.46 24.75 -9.15
C LEU A 89 5.45 23.23 -8.99
N GLY A 90 5.52 22.73 -7.76
CA GLY A 90 5.43 21.30 -7.46
C GLY A 90 4.00 20.87 -7.18
N GLY A 91 3.60 19.70 -7.71
CA GLY A 91 2.35 19.06 -7.32
C GLY A 91 2.40 18.60 -5.86
N VAL A 92 1.42 19.00 -5.05
CA VAL A 92 1.25 18.49 -3.68
C VAL A 92 0.08 17.54 -3.67
N ILE A 93 0.31 16.35 -3.16
CA ILE A 93 -0.71 15.31 -2.99
C ILE A 93 -1.01 15.08 -1.51
N ALA A 94 -2.24 14.76 -1.20
CA ALA A 94 -2.63 14.33 0.15
C ALA A 94 -2.20 12.89 0.36
N THR A 95 -1.45 12.64 1.44
CA THR A 95 -1.02 11.30 1.84
C THR A 95 -1.42 11.03 3.28
N PRO A 96 -1.41 9.78 3.77
CA PRO A 96 -1.69 9.47 5.16
C PRO A 96 -0.78 10.18 6.17
N THR A 97 0.42 10.58 5.75
CA THR A 97 1.40 11.30 6.58
C THR A 97 1.33 12.82 6.42
N GLY A 98 0.33 13.33 5.68
CA GLY A 98 0.16 14.76 5.40
C GLY A 98 0.35 15.12 3.92
N GLY A 99 0.43 16.42 3.61
CA GLY A 99 0.72 16.89 2.25
C GLY A 99 2.17 16.56 1.87
N GLN A 100 2.37 15.87 0.75
CA GLN A 100 3.68 15.53 0.21
C GLN A 100 3.79 15.95 -1.25
N TYR A 101 5.01 16.23 -1.71
CA TYR A 101 5.23 16.49 -3.13
C TYR A 101 5.09 15.22 -3.97
N ASP A 102 4.68 15.37 -5.21
CA ASP A 102 4.39 14.26 -6.13
C ASP A 102 5.60 13.32 -6.36
N TYR A 103 6.83 13.85 -6.41
CA TYR A 103 8.04 13.03 -6.53
C TYR A 103 8.25 12.09 -5.32
N VAL A 104 7.75 12.46 -4.13
CA VAL A 104 7.80 11.58 -2.96
C VAL A 104 6.91 10.36 -3.15
N ALA A 105 5.77 10.51 -3.84
CA ALA A 105 4.92 9.37 -4.18
C ALA A 105 5.62 8.40 -5.13
N VAL A 106 6.36 8.92 -6.11
CA VAL A 106 7.17 8.07 -7.01
C VAL A 106 8.24 7.34 -6.20
N ALA A 107 8.96 8.04 -5.31
CA ALA A 107 9.96 7.45 -4.43
C ALA A 107 9.36 6.34 -3.54
N SER A 108 8.22 6.62 -2.93
CA SER A 108 7.50 5.65 -2.08
C SER A 108 7.04 4.43 -2.88
N THR A 109 6.60 4.62 -4.13
CA THR A 109 6.21 3.51 -5.01
C THR A 109 7.42 2.63 -5.35
N VAL A 110 8.51 3.24 -5.78
CA VAL A 110 9.77 2.52 -6.08
C VAL A 110 10.25 1.75 -4.86
N GLN A 111 10.28 2.40 -3.70
CA GLN A 111 10.75 1.78 -2.47
C GLN A 111 9.83 0.64 -2.00
N THR A 112 8.50 0.82 -2.07
CA THR A 112 7.52 -0.23 -1.72
C THR A 112 7.75 -1.48 -2.56
N VAL A 113 8.02 -1.30 -3.85
CA VAL A 113 8.30 -2.41 -4.77
C VAL A 113 9.66 -3.06 -4.48
N ILE A 114 10.70 -2.27 -4.19
CA ILE A 114 12.05 -2.78 -3.85
C ILE A 114 12.01 -3.57 -2.54
N ASP A 115 11.29 -3.08 -1.55
CA ASP A 115 11.16 -3.75 -0.25
C ASP A 115 10.30 -5.03 -0.34
N GLY A 116 9.64 -5.27 -1.48
CA GLY A 116 8.74 -6.41 -1.67
C GLY A 116 7.52 -6.36 -0.74
N VAL A 117 7.18 -5.16 -0.23
CA VAL A 117 6.00 -4.98 0.63
C VAL A 117 4.76 -5.10 -0.23
N ASN A 118 3.99 -6.13 0.01
CA ASN A 118 2.77 -6.42 -0.71
C ASN A 118 1.61 -6.43 0.29
N ILE A 119 0.92 -5.31 0.36
CA ILE A 119 -0.29 -5.21 1.19
C ILE A 119 -1.45 -5.69 0.33
N GLU A 120 -1.96 -6.88 0.62
CA GLU A 120 -3.06 -7.48 -0.11
C GLU A 120 -4.34 -7.42 0.73
N ARG A 121 -5.44 -7.07 0.08
CA ARG A 121 -6.77 -7.28 0.66
C ARG A 121 -7.26 -8.65 0.20
N ILE A 122 -7.67 -9.47 1.15
CA ILE A 122 -8.27 -10.77 0.83
C ILE A 122 -9.60 -10.50 0.12
N ASP A 123 -9.77 -11.01 -1.10
CA ASP A 123 -10.97 -10.76 -1.92
C ASP A 123 -12.29 -11.13 -1.24
N LEU A 124 -12.25 -12.10 -0.34
CA LEU A 124 -13.38 -12.58 0.46
C LEU A 124 -13.46 -11.96 1.86
N SER A 125 -12.68 -10.91 2.17
CA SER A 125 -12.66 -10.29 3.51
C SER A 125 -14.06 -9.88 3.97
N TRP A 126 -14.88 -9.30 3.09
CA TRP A 126 -16.23 -8.90 3.39
C TRP A 126 -17.15 -10.06 3.82
N LEU A 127 -16.97 -11.27 3.27
CA LEU A 127 -17.71 -12.48 3.70
C LEU A 127 -17.29 -12.94 5.08
N ILE A 128 -16.00 -12.86 5.38
CA ILE A 128 -15.45 -13.19 6.71
C ILE A 128 -15.97 -12.19 7.74
N GLU A 129 -15.93 -10.89 7.42
CA GLU A 129 -16.45 -9.81 8.26
C GLU A 129 -17.95 -9.96 8.54
N LEU A 130 -18.74 -10.21 7.49
CA LEU A 130 -20.19 -10.46 7.61
C LEU A 130 -20.48 -11.71 8.46
N GLY A 131 -19.74 -12.80 8.21
CA GLY A 131 -19.89 -14.03 8.97
C GLY A 131 -19.54 -13.83 10.46
N LEU A 132 -18.46 -13.12 10.73
CA LEU A 132 -18.02 -12.80 12.10
C LEU A 132 -19.04 -11.92 12.82
N ALA A 133 -19.53 -10.86 12.15
CA ALA A 133 -20.58 -9.98 12.67
C ALA A 133 -21.87 -10.76 13.00
N PHE A 134 -22.28 -11.68 12.11
CA PHE A 134 -23.44 -12.52 12.32
C PHE A 134 -23.27 -13.45 13.54
N VAL A 135 -22.12 -14.10 13.67
CA VAL A 135 -21.81 -15.00 14.80
C VAL A 135 -21.80 -14.21 16.11
N ILE A 136 -21.08 -13.09 16.17
CA ILE A 136 -20.99 -12.25 17.37
C ILE A 136 -22.38 -11.73 17.75
N GLY A 137 -23.14 -11.20 16.78
CA GLY A 137 -24.50 -10.72 17.00
C GLY A 137 -25.42 -11.82 17.55
N SER A 138 -25.38 -13.03 16.98
CA SER A 138 -26.17 -14.18 17.44
C SER A 138 -25.80 -14.58 18.86
N VAL A 139 -24.51 -14.63 19.18
CA VAL A 139 -24.03 -14.95 20.54
C VAL A 139 -24.52 -13.91 21.54
N ILE A 140 -24.45 -12.63 21.22
CA ILE A 140 -24.94 -11.55 22.09
C ILE A 140 -26.45 -11.70 22.32
N ILE A 141 -27.25 -11.93 21.27
CA ILE A 141 -28.71 -12.11 21.39
C ILE A 141 -29.04 -13.30 22.29
N ILE A 142 -28.37 -14.44 22.13
CA ILE A 142 -28.59 -15.62 22.95
C ILE A 142 -28.22 -15.34 24.41
N LEU A 143 -27.08 -14.69 24.63
CA LEU A 143 -26.60 -14.38 25.97
C LEU A 143 -27.46 -13.37 26.72
N THR A 144 -28.10 -12.43 26.03
CA THR A 144 -29.05 -11.47 26.68
C THR A 144 -30.20 -12.17 27.39
N ARG A 145 -30.52 -13.42 26.98
CA ARG A 145 -31.58 -14.21 27.63
C ARG A 145 -31.19 -14.73 29.01
N PHE A 146 -29.87 -14.94 29.23
CA PHE A 146 -29.36 -15.63 30.42
C PHE A 146 -28.50 -14.75 31.32
N THR A 147 -28.07 -13.60 30.84
CA THR A 147 -27.14 -12.70 31.55
C THR A 147 -27.73 -11.35 31.84
N PRO A 148 -27.38 -10.72 32.99
CA PRO A 148 -27.82 -9.38 33.28
C PRO A 148 -27.25 -8.36 32.28
N TYR A 149 -28.00 -7.26 32.03
CA TYR A 149 -27.71 -6.27 31.01
C TYR A 149 -26.31 -5.63 31.11
N TYR A 150 -25.78 -5.46 32.33
CA TYR A 150 -24.43 -4.89 32.52
C TYR A 150 -23.33 -5.85 32.00
N ALA A 151 -23.54 -7.16 32.12
CA ALA A 151 -22.60 -8.14 31.60
C ALA A 151 -22.58 -8.16 30.06
N VAL A 152 -23.75 -7.95 29.42
CA VAL A 152 -23.85 -7.79 27.96
C VAL A 152 -23.10 -6.55 27.51
N GLY A 153 -23.24 -5.43 28.23
CA GLY A 153 -22.48 -4.20 27.95
C GLY A 153 -20.97 -4.41 28.05
N MET A 154 -20.49 -5.11 29.07
CA MET A 154 -19.06 -5.44 29.19
C MET A 154 -18.56 -6.34 28.03
N MET A 155 -19.38 -7.30 27.60
CA MET A 155 -19.03 -8.16 26.45
C MET A 155 -18.95 -7.35 25.16
N MET A 156 -19.84 -6.41 24.90
CA MET A 156 -19.76 -5.52 23.72
C MET A 156 -18.46 -4.71 23.70
N VAL A 157 -18.07 -4.16 24.85
CA VAL A 157 -16.80 -3.43 24.98
C VAL A 157 -15.61 -4.37 24.72
N PHE A 158 -15.64 -5.57 25.29
CA PHE A 158 -14.58 -6.55 25.07
C PHE A 158 -14.45 -6.94 23.60
N PHE A 159 -15.54 -7.25 22.90
CA PHE A 159 -15.50 -7.57 21.46
C PHE A 159 -15.04 -6.40 20.61
N SER A 160 -15.42 -5.17 20.94
CA SER A 160 -14.94 -3.98 20.25
C SER A 160 -13.42 -3.81 20.38
N ILE A 161 -12.89 -3.99 21.60
CA ILE A 161 -11.45 -3.93 21.86
C ILE A 161 -10.73 -5.08 21.11
N ALA A 162 -11.24 -6.30 21.19
CA ALA A 162 -10.69 -7.44 20.52
C ALA A 162 -10.66 -7.26 18.99
N SER A 163 -11.70 -6.66 18.41
CA SER A 163 -11.76 -6.33 17.00
C SER A 163 -10.66 -5.35 16.60
N ILE A 164 -10.45 -4.27 17.38
CA ILE A 164 -9.39 -3.28 17.12
C ILE A 164 -8.01 -3.95 17.16
N TYR A 165 -7.72 -4.74 18.19
CA TYR A 165 -6.45 -5.46 18.28
C TYR A 165 -6.28 -6.49 17.17
N GLY A 166 -7.35 -7.19 16.80
CA GLY A 166 -7.35 -8.11 15.68
C GLY A 166 -6.98 -7.42 14.36
N THR A 167 -7.59 -6.27 14.08
CA THR A 167 -7.28 -5.49 12.87
C THR A 167 -5.82 -5.03 12.84
N ILE A 168 -5.30 -4.52 13.97
CA ILE A 168 -3.88 -4.11 14.08
C ILE A 168 -2.96 -5.31 13.81
N TRP A 169 -3.25 -6.46 14.40
CA TRP A 169 -2.45 -7.67 14.24
C TRP A 169 -2.44 -8.20 12.80
N TYR A 170 -3.60 -8.15 12.10
CA TYR A 170 -3.68 -8.50 10.69
C TYR A 170 -2.92 -7.50 9.81
N PHE A 171 -3.00 -6.21 10.13
CA PHE A 171 -2.26 -5.17 9.40
C PHE A 171 -0.74 -5.34 9.52
N GLU A 172 -0.23 -5.74 10.70
CA GLU A 172 1.19 -6.05 10.88
C GLU A 172 1.66 -7.22 10.01
N ARG A 173 0.75 -8.09 9.56
CA ARG A 173 1.01 -9.16 8.60
C ARG A 173 0.82 -8.76 7.14
N LEU A 174 0.74 -7.46 6.86
CA LEU A 174 0.53 -6.90 5.51
C LEU A 174 -0.80 -7.32 4.86
N GLN A 175 -1.82 -7.58 5.68
CA GLN A 175 -3.17 -7.89 5.22
C GLN A 175 -4.12 -6.78 5.67
N LEU A 176 -4.92 -6.26 4.72
CA LEU A 176 -5.97 -5.28 5.03
C LEU A 176 -7.28 -6.02 5.33
N VAL A 177 -7.80 -5.79 6.53
CA VAL A 177 -9.14 -6.19 6.98
C VAL A 177 -9.80 -4.95 7.55
N ASP A 178 -11.01 -4.61 7.10
CA ASP A 178 -11.80 -3.48 7.58
C ASP A 178 -12.56 -3.85 8.87
#